data_6bdb3cd39aca597a892ceec35d28b1e4
#
_entry.id   6bdb3cd39aca597a892ceec35d28b1e4
#
_cell.length_a   1.000
_cell.length_b   1.000
_cell.length_c   1.000
_cell.angle_alpha   90.00
_cell.angle_beta   90.00
_cell.angle_gamma   90.00
#
_symmetry.space_group_name_H-M   'P 1'
#
loop_
_entity.id
_entity.type
_entity.pdbx_description
1 polymer ?
#
loop_
_entity_poly.entity_id
_entity_poly.type
_entity_poly.pdbx_seq_one_letter_code
_entity_poly.pdbx_strand_id
1 'polypeptide(L)'
;IGRRGSLTGALTIIGHQGHVAYPSRANNPSTIIVNILKELKEIKFDKGTNDFQPTNLEVTKININNTADNVIPATAEATFNIRFNNKHSSNSLKKRLNKIFKRIAKKHKSKFKIEYKVSGEAFLTKPNKTTFMIQNIVKKITKLKPKLSTTGGTSDLRFIRNICPGLEFGLVGKTMHKVDESVSLKDLKNLTTVSYTHLRAHETDS
;
A
#
# COMPACT_ATOMS: atom_id res chain seq x y z
N ILE A 1 -7.59 -8.58 -11.98
CA ILE A 1 -7.76 -7.64 -13.10
C ILE A 1 -7.24 -6.24 -12.79
N GLY A 2 -6.81 -5.95 -11.58
CA GLY A 2 -6.27 -4.65 -11.20
C GLY A 2 -5.64 -4.68 -9.82
N ARG A 3 -4.95 -3.59 -9.47
CA ARG A 3 -4.35 -3.41 -8.13
C ARG A 3 -4.45 -1.96 -7.71
N ARG A 4 -4.60 -1.75 -6.41
CA ARG A 4 -4.44 -0.43 -5.83
C ARG A 4 -2.99 0.02 -5.94
N GLY A 5 -2.78 1.33 -6.07
CA GLY A 5 -1.47 1.93 -5.96
C GLY A 5 -0.89 1.80 -4.54
N SER A 6 0.40 2.00 -4.42
CA SER A 6 1.11 1.96 -3.14
C SER A 6 2.12 3.09 -3.04
N LEU A 7 1.96 3.90 -1.99
CA LEU A 7 2.84 5.02 -1.64
C LEU A 7 3.32 4.85 -0.20
N THR A 8 4.62 4.74 0.00
CA THR A 8 5.24 4.77 1.33
C THR A 8 5.81 6.14 1.58
N GLY A 9 5.62 6.69 2.77
CA GLY A 9 6.24 7.92 3.24
C GLY A 9 7.06 7.67 4.51
N ALA A 10 8.30 8.15 4.52
CA ALA A 10 9.16 8.20 5.69
C ALA A 10 9.31 9.66 6.13
N LEU A 11 8.67 10.00 7.24
CA LEU A 11 8.61 11.35 7.79
C LEU A 11 9.55 11.48 8.97
N THR A 12 10.40 12.49 8.96
CA THR A 12 11.25 12.90 10.10
C THR A 12 10.86 14.31 10.52
N ILE A 13 10.52 14.48 11.78
CA ILE A 13 10.32 15.79 12.41
C ILE A 13 11.63 16.19 13.09
N ILE A 14 12.07 17.42 12.83
CA ILE A 14 13.30 18.00 13.39
C ILE A 14 12.86 19.05 14.40
N GLY A 15 13.10 18.76 15.66
CA GLY A 15 12.87 19.66 16.79
C GLY A 15 14.14 20.32 17.30
N HIS A 16 14.14 20.63 18.59
CA HIS A 16 15.31 21.13 19.32
C HIS A 16 15.41 20.41 20.65
N GLN A 17 16.53 19.73 20.86
CA GLN A 17 16.81 18.97 22.08
C GLN A 17 16.90 19.87 23.29
N GLY A 18 16.46 19.38 24.45
CA GLY A 18 16.56 20.13 25.69
C GLY A 18 16.22 19.30 26.93
N HIS A 19 16.42 19.87 28.10
CA HIS A 19 16.04 19.24 29.36
C HIS A 19 14.53 19.35 29.57
N VAL A 20 13.85 18.27 30.00
CA VAL A 20 12.38 18.22 30.18
C VAL A 20 11.86 19.26 31.21
N ALA A 21 12.70 19.64 32.17
CA ALA A 21 12.34 20.69 33.14
C ALA A 21 12.26 22.11 32.54
N TYR A 22 12.82 22.31 31.35
CA TYR A 22 12.85 23.61 30.67
C TYR A 22 12.26 23.53 29.25
N PRO A 23 10.98 23.17 29.10
CA PRO A 23 10.38 22.90 27.79
C PRO A 23 10.33 24.13 26.87
N SER A 24 10.36 25.34 27.43
CA SER A 24 10.42 26.60 26.67
C SER A 24 11.74 26.79 25.90
N ARG A 25 12.81 26.08 26.28
CA ARG A 25 14.13 26.11 25.65
C ARG A 25 14.32 25.00 24.62
N ALA A 26 13.30 24.18 24.41
CA ALA A 26 13.32 23.05 23.50
C ALA A 26 12.13 23.09 22.53
N ASN A 27 12.14 22.23 21.51
CA ASN A 27 11.00 22.01 20.64
C ASN A 27 10.82 20.51 20.45
N ASN A 28 9.81 19.94 21.10
CA ASN A 28 9.66 18.49 21.19
C ASN A 28 9.08 17.87 19.91
N PRO A 29 9.86 17.17 19.08
CA PRO A 29 9.40 16.54 17.87
C PRO A 29 8.47 15.34 18.14
N SER A 30 8.53 14.73 19.33
CA SER A 30 7.63 13.62 19.71
C SER A 30 6.16 14.09 19.79
N THR A 31 5.92 15.25 20.41
CA THR A 31 4.57 15.84 20.46
C THR A 31 4.09 16.22 19.06
N ILE A 32 4.98 16.74 18.22
CA ILE A 32 4.63 17.18 16.85
C ILE A 32 4.27 15.98 15.98
N ILE A 33 5.05 14.90 16.04
CA ILE A 33 4.77 13.71 15.22
C ILE A 33 3.47 13.03 15.65
N VAL A 34 3.15 12.99 16.95
CA VAL A 34 1.86 12.47 17.45
C VAL A 34 0.69 13.26 16.87
N ASN A 35 0.77 14.60 16.85
CA ASN A 35 -0.27 15.44 16.25
C ASN A 35 -0.43 15.18 14.75
N ILE A 36 0.67 15.00 14.03
CA ILE A 36 0.64 14.63 12.61
C ILE A 36 -0.02 13.27 12.42
N LEU A 37 0.39 12.26 13.16
CA LEU A 37 -0.14 10.90 13.04
C LEU A 37 -1.63 10.82 13.37
N LYS A 38 -2.08 11.57 14.38
CA LYS A 38 -3.51 11.71 14.69
C LYS A 38 -4.27 12.23 13.49
N GLU A 39 -3.82 13.35 12.89
CA GLU A 39 -4.49 13.91 11.73
C GLU A 39 -4.44 12.97 10.50
N LEU A 40 -3.30 12.29 10.26
CA LEU A 40 -3.20 11.31 9.17
C LEU A 40 -4.22 10.18 9.33
N LYS A 41 -4.44 9.70 10.55
CA LYS A 41 -5.40 8.62 10.84
C LYS A 41 -6.86 9.05 10.63
N GLU A 42 -7.17 10.32 10.81
CA GLU A 42 -8.51 10.88 10.62
C GLU A 42 -8.84 11.19 9.15
N ILE A 43 -7.85 11.10 8.23
CA ILE A 43 -8.07 11.39 6.82
C ILE A 43 -9.03 10.37 6.20
N LYS A 44 -10.19 10.85 5.79
CA LYS A 44 -11.06 10.12 4.86
C LYS A 44 -10.68 10.49 3.44
N PHE A 45 -10.11 9.56 2.70
CA PHE A 45 -9.69 9.80 1.31
C PHE A 45 -10.86 9.71 0.35
N ASP A 46 -11.60 8.59 0.39
CA ASP A 46 -12.74 8.28 -0.47
C ASP A 46 -13.57 7.11 0.11
N LYS A 47 -14.66 6.78 -0.56
CA LYS A 47 -15.54 5.64 -0.21
C LYS A 47 -15.30 4.40 -1.08
N GLY A 48 -14.21 4.38 -1.87
CA GLY A 48 -13.98 3.35 -2.87
C GLY A 48 -14.67 3.63 -4.20
N THR A 49 -14.62 2.64 -5.09
CA THR A 49 -15.30 2.60 -6.38
C THR A 49 -15.98 1.24 -6.55
N ASN A 50 -16.67 1.02 -7.67
CA ASN A 50 -17.25 -0.30 -7.98
C ASN A 50 -16.17 -1.39 -8.07
N ASP A 51 -14.95 -1.02 -8.48
CA ASP A 51 -13.85 -1.96 -8.71
C ASP A 51 -12.83 -1.98 -7.57
N PHE A 52 -12.75 -0.92 -6.76
CA PHE A 52 -11.70 -0.77 -5.75
C PHE A 52 -12.25 -0.47 -4.37
N GLN A 53 -11.60 -1.06 -3.38
CA GLN A 53 -11.76 -0.69 -1.99
C GLN A 53 -11.37 0.78 -1.75
N PRO A 54 -11.85 1.41 -0.66
CA PRO A 54 -11.41 2.74 -0.27
C PRO A 54 -9.89 2.85 -0.14
N THR A 55 -9.36 4.03 -0.42
CA THR A 55 -7.99 4.39 -0.11
C THR A 55 -7.80 4.42 1.40
N ASN A 56 -6.75 3.77 1.89
CA ASN A 56 -6.41 3.74 3.32
C ASN A 56 -4.94 4.07 3.55
N LEU A 57 -4.66 4.63 4.73
CA LEU A 57 -3.33 4.93 5.24
C LEU A 57 -3.12 4.16 6.54
N GLU A 58 -1.99 3.46 6.64
CA GLU A 58 -1.55 2.78 7.86
C GLU A 58 -0.17 3.27 8.26
N VAL A 59 -0.01 3.59 9.53
CA VAL A 59 1.30 3.88 10.13
C VAL A 59 1.96 2.55 10.45
N THR A 60 3.14 2.33 9.89
CA THR A 60 3.84 1.03 10.00
C THR A 60 5.04 1.07 10.93
N LYS A 61 5.56 2.26 11.24
CA LYS A 61 6.69 2.43 12.15
C LYS A 61 6.63 3.80 12.82
N ILE A 62 6.94 3.85 14.10
CA ILE A 62 7.22 5.07 14.85
C ILE A 62 8.54 4.84 15.59
N ASN A 63 9.47 5.79 15.46
CA ASN A 63 10.77 5.70 16.10
C ASN A 63 11.16 7.05 16.70
N ILE A 64 11.51 7.02 17.98
CA ILE A 64 12.06 8.15 18.69
C ILE A 64 13.31 7.61 19.39
N ASN A 65 14.46 7.82 18.75
CA ASN A 65 15.73 7.32 19.26
C ASN A 65 16.23 8.22 20.40
N ASN A 66 15.66 8.00 21.59
CA ASN A 66 16.00 8.72 22.81
C ASN A 66 16.26 7.70 23.94
N THR A 67 17.41 7.78 24.57
CA THR A 67 17.84 6.85 25.63
C THR A 67 17.77 7.46 27.03
N ALA A 68 17.51 8.77 27.12
CA ALA A 68 17.49 9.51 28.39
C ALA A 68 16.06 10.00 28.71
N ASP A 69 15.57 9.69 29.89
CA ASP A 69 14.19 10.01 30.32
C ASP A 69 13.98 11.51 30.58
N ASN A 70 15.04 12.22 30.88
CA ASN A 70 15.00 13.66 31.21
C ASN A 70 15.41 14.57 30.04
N VAL A 71 15.49 14.03 28.81
CA VAL A 71 15.88 14.78 27.61
C VAL A 71 14.75 14.77 26.57
N ILE A 72 14.37 15.93 26.09
CA ILE A 72 13.52 16.10 24.90
C ILE A 72 14.37 15.75 23.68
N PRO A 73 13.95 14.83 22.80
CA PRO A 73 14.76 14.39 21.64
C PRO A 73 14.94 15.49 20.58
N ALA A 74 15.96 15.34 19.74
CA ALA A 74 16.19 16.24 18.60
C ALA A 74 15.29 15.87 17.39
N THR A 75 14.95 14.59 17.21
CA THR A 75 14.19 14.10 16.07
C THR A 75 13.13 13.06 16.48
N ALA A 76 12.09 12.93 15.70
CA ALA A 76 11.11 11.86 15.76
C ALA A 76 10.72 11.41 14.34
N GLU A 77 10.56 10.11 14.15
CA GLU A 77 10.34 9.51 12.83
C GLU A 77 9.08 8.67 12.80
N ALA A 78 8.41 8.65 11.64
CA ALA A 78 7.33 7.72 11.36
C ALA A 78 7.34 7.27 9.90
N THR A 79 7.00 6.01 9.68
CA THR A 79 6.75 5.47 8.35
C THR A 79 5.29 5.10 8.22
N PHE A 80 4.69 5.41 7.09
CA PHE A 80 3.32 5.05 6.74
C PHE A 80 3.24 4.53 5.31
N ASN A 81 2.22 3.70 5.05
CA ASN A 81 1.91 3.23 3.70
C ASN A 81 0.47 3.59 3.34
N ILE A 82 0.26 4.04 2.11
CA ILE A 82 -1.06 4.32 1.55
C ILE A 82 -1.33 3.34 0.43
N ARG A 83 -2.45 2.62 0.53
CA ARG A 83 -3.04 1.85 -0.57
C ARG A 83 -4.16 2.66 -1.18
N PHE A 84 -4.00 3.10 -2.42
CA PHE A 84 -4.93 4.03 -3.05
C PHE A 84 -5.55 3.46 -4.34
N ASN A 85 -6.80 3.82 -4.56
CA ASN A 85 -7.57 3.46 -5.75
C ASN A 85 -7.37 4.49 -6.87
N ASN A 86 -8.05 4.30 -7.99
CA ASN A 86 -7.93 5.11 -9.20
C ASN A 86 -8.56 6.52 -9.10
N LYS A 87 -9.15 6.89 -7.96
CA LYS A 87 -9.56 8.29 -7.68
C LYS A 87 -8.38 9.18 -7.30
N HIS A 88 -7.23 8.58 -6.98
CA HIS A 88 -6.02 9.28 -6.56
C HIS A 88 -4.83 8.89 -7.43
N SER A 89 -3.87 9.78 -7.51
CA SER A 89 -2.51 9.51 -7.99
C SER A 89 -1.52 9.69 -6.86
N SER A 90 -0.34 9.07 -6.95
CA SER A 90 0.73 9.29 -5.98
C SER A 90 1.05 10.78 -5.81
N ASN A 91 1.04 11.54 -6.91
CA ASN A 91 1.30 12.98 -6.89
C ASN A 91 0.22 13.78 -6.14
N SER A 92 -1.07 13.45 -6.33
CA SER A 92 -2.16 14.10 -5.60
C SER A 92 -2.09 13.85 -4.10
N LEU A 93 -1.74 12.61 -3.71
CA LEU A 93 -1.55 12.23 -2.31
C LEU A 93 -0.34 12.94 -1.69
N LYS A 94 0.81 12.97 -2.37
CA LYS A 94 2.00 13.70 -1.92
C LYS A 94 1.68 15.19 -1.68
N LYS A 95 0.98 15.83 -2.62
CA LYS A 95 0.57 17.25 -2.47
C LYS A 95 -0.31 17.45 -1.23
N ARG A 96 -1.31 16.57 -1.01
CA ARG A 96 -2.20 16.64 0.15
C ARG A 96 -1.45 16.48 1.47
N LEU A 97 -0.59 15.46 1.56
CA LEU A 97 0.21 15.17 2.75
C LEU A 97 1.20 16.30 3.06
N ASN A 98 1.93 16.79 2.05
CA ASN A 98 2.87 17.88 2.23
C ASN A 98 2.19 19.17 2.74
N LYS A 99 0.93 19.43 2.35
CA LYS A 99 0.15 20.55 2.87
C LYS A 99 -0.12 20.41 4.37
N ILE A 100 -0.44 19.18 4.82
CA ILE A 100 -0.65 18.87 6.25
C ILE A 100 0.66 19.05 7.02
N PHE A 101 1.76 18.44 6.54
CA PHE A 101 3.06 18.52 7.22
C PHE A 101 3.56 19.96 7.34
N LYS A 102 3.49 20.72 6.25
CA LYS A 102 3.86 22.14 6.25
C LYS A 102 3.05 22.96 7.26
N ARG A 103 1.74 22.74 7.34
CA ARG A 103 0.85 23.46 8.26
C ARG A 103 1.18 23.16 9.72
N ILE A 104 1.35 21.88 10.06
CA ILE A 104 1.65 21.47 11.44
C ILE A 104 3.07 21.91 11.83
N ALA A 105 4.05 21.68 10.97
CA ALA A 105 5.43 22.11 11.22
C ALA A 105 5.53 23.63 11.45
N LYS A 106 4.82 24.43 10.64
CA LYS A 106 4.76 25.90 10.81
C LYS A 106 4.14 26.28 12.15
N LYS A 107 3.02 25.64 12.54
CA LYS A 107 2.35 25.87 13.84
C LYS A 107 3.29 25.64 15.02
N HIS A 108 4.14 24.63 14.93
CA HIS A 108 5.07 24.25 16.00
C HIS A 108 6.49 24.80 15.81
N LYS A 109 6.71 25.73 14.85
CA LYS A 109 8.04 26.29 14.54
C LYS A 109 9.12 25.22 14.37
N SER A 110 8.75 24.08 13.75
CA SER A 110 9.64 22.95 13.51
C SER A 110 9.94 22.77 12.01
N LYS A 111 10.98 21.98 11.72
CA LYS A 111 11.29 21.52 10.35
C LYS A 111 10.85 20.06 10.19
N PHE A 112 10.67 19.64 8.95
CA PHE A 112 10.45 18.23 8.62
C PHE A 112 11.16 17.84 7.34
N LYS A 113 11.47 16.54 7.23
CA LYS A 113 11.90 15.90 5.99
C LYS A 113 10.89 14.81 5.68
N ILE A 114 10.62 14.59 4.41
CA ILE A 114 9.73 13.52 3.96
C ILE A 114 10.29 12.88 2.70
N GLU A 115 10.44 11.58 2.74
CA GLU A 115 10.84 10.78 1.59
C GLU A 115 9.66 9.91 1.16
N TYR A 116 9.42 9.84 -0.15
CA TYR A 116 8.33 9.07 -0.72
C TYR A 116 8.86 8.00 -1.66
N LYS A 117 8.38 6.76 -1.45
CA LYS A 117 8.59 5.65 -2.38
C LYS A 117 7.25 5.23 -2.97
N VAL A 118 7.11 5.35 -4.30
CA VAL A 118 5.95 4.86 -5.05
C VAL A 118 6.27 3.48 -5.57
N SER A 119 5.55 2.46 -5.10
CA SER A 119 5.70 1.10 -5.63
C SER A 119 4.90 0.88 -6.91
N GLY A 120 3.86 1.69 -7.15
CA GLY A 120 3.06 1.69 -8.37
C GLY A 120 1.80 2.52 -8.22
N GLU A 121 1.27 2.99 -9.34
CA GLU A 121 -0.05 3.62 -9.44
C GLU A 121 -1.15 2.56 -9.42
N ALA A 122 -2.37 2.99 -9.09
CA ALA A 122 -3.54 2.14 -9.23
C ALA A 122 -3.81 1.85 -10.70
N PHE A 123 -4.22 0.62 -11.02
CA PHE A 123 -4.60 0.25 -12.37
C PHE A 123 -5.75 -0.74 -12.39
N LEU A 124 -6.49 -0.71 -13.49
CA LEU A 124 -7.56 -1.64 -13.81
C LEU A 124 -7.41 -2.08 -15.28
N THR A 125 -7.37 -3.38 -15.51
CA THR A 125 -7.44 -3.98 -16.83
C THR A 125 -8.89 -4.37 -17.10
N LYS A 126 -9.47 -3.86 -18.19
CA LYS A 126 -10.82 -4.26 -18.61
C LYS A 126 -10.83 -5.75 -18.94
N PRO A 127 -11.82 -6.51 -18.43
CA PRO A 127 -11.98 -7.91 -18.80
C PRO A 127 -12.11 -8.06 -20.33
N ASN A 128 -11.41 -9.05 -20.87
CA ASN A 128 -11.38 -9.35 -22.30
C ASN A 128 -11.60 -10.85 -22.54
N LYS A 129 -11.50 -11.30 -23.79
CA LYS A 129 -11.67 -12.72 -24.19
C LYS A 129 -10.80 -13.66 -23.36
N THR A 130 -9.50 -13.32 -23.17
CA THR A 130 -8.56 -14.10 -22.37
C THR A 130 -8.99 -14.16 -20.90
N THR A 131 -9.48 -13.07 -20.33
CA THR A 131 -9.99 -13.04 -18.95
C THR A 131 -11.10 -14.05 -18.74
N PHE A 132 -12.09 -14.07 -19.66
CA PHE A 132 -13.22 -14.99 -19.55
C PHE A 132 -12.82 -16.45 -19.82
N MET A 133 -11.86 -16.68 -20.74
CA MET A 133 -11.32 -18.00 -21.00
C MET A 133 -10.68 -18.58 -19.74
N ILE A 134 -9.79 -17.84 -19.08
CA ILE A 134 -9.15 -18.29 -17.83
C ILE A 134 -10.19 -18.50 -16.73
N GLN A 135 -11.19 -17.61 -16.61
CA GLN A 135 -12.28 -17.79 -15.63
C GLN A 135 -13.03 -19.10 -15.86
N ASN A 136 -13.27 -19.49 -17.11
CA ASN A 136 -13.93 -20.75 -17.47
C ASN A 136 -13.03 -21.96 -17.18
N ILE A 137 -11.73 -21.89 -17.47
CA ILE A 137 -10.75 -22.95 -17.15
C ILE A 137 -10.71 -23.19 -15.63
N VAL A 138 -10.60 -22.11 -14.84
CA VAL A 138 -10.63 -22.19 -13.38
C VAL A 138 -11.92 -22.84 -12.89
N LYS A 139 -13.07 -22.42 -13.41
CA LYS A 139 -14.37 -23.03 -13.06
C LYS A 139 -14.42 -24.51 -13.42
N LYS A 140 -13.89 -24.90 -14.57
CA LYS A 140 -13.88 -26.32 -15.01
C LYS A 140 -13.04 -27.20 -14.08
N ILE A 141 -11.86 -26.70 -13.66
CA ILE A 141 -10.90 -27.46 -12.84
C ILE A 141 -11.30 -27.46 -11.36
N THR A 142 -11.63 -26.29 -10.81
CA THR A 142 -11.87 -26.14 -9.37
C THR A 142 -13.33 -26.28 -8.97
N LYS A 143 -14.28 -26.29 -9.95
CA LYS A 143 -15.74 -26.20 -9.78
C LYS A 143 -16.19 -24.86 -9.14
N LEU A 144 -15.30 -23.92 -8.95
CA LEU A 144 -15.57 -22.59 -8.39
C LEU A 144 -15.47 -21.53 -9.50
N LYS A 145 -16.44 -20.62 -9.61
CA LYS A 145 -16.36 -19.46 -10.51
C LYS A 145 -15.53 -18.37 -9.81
N PRO A 146 -14.31 -18.06 -10.28
CA PRO A 146 -13.50 -17.01 -9.67
C PRO A 146 -14.13 -15.63 -9.89
N LYS A 147 -14.06 -14.78 -8.87
CA LYS A 147 -14.45 -13.37 -8.99
C LYS A 147 -13.32 -12.58 -9.62
N LEU A 148 -13.66 -11.69 -10.55
CA LEU A 148 -12.72 -10.69 -11.04
C LEU A 148 -12.52 -9.65 -9.94
N SER A 149 -11.26 -9.44 -9.52
CA SER A 149 -10.94 -8.68 -8.32
C SER A 149 -9.78 -7.73 -8.55
N THR A 150 -9.74 -6.66 -7.77
CA THR A 150 -8.63 -5.71 -7.67
C THR A 150 -7.95 -5.78 -6.30
N THR A 151 -8.32 -6.77 -5.47
CA THR A 151 -7.72 -7.01 -4.15
C THR A 151 -6.33 -7.63 -4.29
N GLY A 152 -5.57 -7.59 -3.20
CA GLY A 152 -4.23 -8.15 -3.13
C GLY A 152 -3.12 -7.09 -3.06
N GLY A 153 -1.90 -7.57 -2.96
CA GLY A 153 -0.69 -6.75 -2.91
C GLY A 153 -0.33 -6.11 -4.24
N THR A 154 0.84 -5.51 -4.28
CA THR A 154 1.44 -5.00 -5.51
C THR A 154 1.91 -6.17 -6.38
N SER A 155 1.81 -6.06 -7.70
CA SER A 155 2.16 -7.12 -8.65
C SER A 155 2.93 -6.60 -9.85
N ASP A 156 3.62 -7.49 -10.57
CA ASP A 156 4.39 -7.13 -11.77
C ASP A 156 3.52 -6.83 -12.98
N LEU A 157 2.24 -7.25 -12.94
CA LEU A 157 1.26 -6.89 -13.98
C LEU A 157 1.17 -5.37 -14.19
N ARG A 158 1.46 -4.55 -13.17
CA ARG A 158 1.52 -3.08 -13.29
C ARG A 158 2.52 -2.59 -14.35
N PHE A 159 3.56 -3.36 -14.65
CA PHE A 159 4.53 -3.05 -15.70
C PHE A 159 4.12 -3.69 -17.02
N ILE A 160 3.76 -4.97 -16.99
CA ILE A 160 3.41 -5.78 -18.16
C ILE A 160 2.20 -5.20 -18.91
N ARG A 161 1.21 -4.65 -18.18
CA ARG A 161 0.00 -4.07 -18.77
C ARG A 161 0.25 -2.92 -19.75
N ASN A 162 1.44 -2.30 -19.71
CA ASN A 162 1.82 -1.25 -20.65
C ASN A 162 2.27 -1.82 -22.00
N ILE A 163 2.53 -3.13 -22.07
CA ILE A 163 3.02 -3.86 -23.23
C ILE A 163 1.88 -4.71 -23.81
N CYS A 164 1.14 -5.42 -22.96
CA CYS A 164 0.05 -6.29 -23.38
C CYS A 164 -1.06 -6.36 -22.32
N PRO A 165 -2.29 -6.74 -22.71
CA PRO A 165 -3.33 -7.08 -21.76
C PRO A 165 -2.92 -8.24 -20.88
N GLY A 166 -3.25 -8.17 -19.59
CA GLY A 166 -2.89 -9.22 -18.66
C GLY A 166 -3.85 -9.32 -17.48
N LEU A 167 -3.80 -10.45 -16.82
CA LEU A 167 -4.49 -10.71 -15.57
C LEU A 167 -3.58 -11.54 -14.66
N GLU A 168 -3.93 -11.61 -13.39
CA GLU A 168 -3.23 -12.42 -12.41
C GLU A 168 -4.16 -13.49 -11.85
N PHE A 169 -3.65 -14.69 -11.81
CA PHE A 169 -4.24 -15.81 -11.12
C PHE A 169 -3.14 -16.53 -10.34
N GLY A 170 -3.37 -16.77 -9.05
CA GLY A 170 -2.35 -17.34 -8.18
C GLY A 170 -2.94 -18.15 -7.03
N LEU A 171 -2.05 -18.53 -6.12
CA LEU A 171 -2.39 -19.32 -4.94
C LEU A 171 -3.34 -18.59 -3.98
N VAL A 172 -4.08 -19.37 -3.19
CA VAL A 172 -4.96 -18.85 -2.15
C VAL A 172 -4.12 -18.39 -0.95
N GLY A 173 -4.06 -17.09 -0.72
CA GLY A 173 -3.20 -16.46 0.29
C GLY A 173 -3.81 -16.35 1.70
N LYS A 174 -4.43 -17.42 2.24
CA LYS A 174 -5.08 -17.38 3.57
C LYS A 174 -4.11 -17.07 4.72
N THR A 175 -2.88 -17.52 4.61
CA THR A 175 -1.82 -17.38 5.64
C THR A 175 -0.72 -16.41 5.23
N MET A 176 -0.91 -15.64 4.15
CA MET A 176 0.07 -14.70 3.64
C MET A 176 0.53 -13.73 4.74
N HIS A 177 1.85 -13.63 4.94
CA HIS A 177 2.53 -12.83 5.97
C HIS A 177 2.18 -13.21 7.42
N LYS A 178 1.67 -14.40 7.65
CA LYS A 178 1.47 -14.95 9.00
C LYS A 178 2.62 -15.87 9.40
N VAL A 179 2.72 -16.13 10.70
CA VAL A 179 3.55 -17.22 11.21
C VAL A 179 3.00 -18.53 10.59
N ASP A 180 3.90 -19.43 10.19
CA ASP A 180 3.58 -20.69 9.50
C ASP A 180 2.84 -20.46 8.16
N GLU A 181 3.30 -19.50 7.37
CA GLU A 181 2.77 -19.28 6.03
C GLU A 181 2.81 -20.56 5.20
N SER A 182 1.66 -20.95 4.66
CA SER A 182 1.50 -22.23 3.98
C SER A 182 0.46 -22.18 2.86
N VAL A 183 0.54 -23.15 1.97
CA VAL A 183 -0.43 -23.37 0.89
C VAL A 183 -0.80 -24.85 0.81
N SER A 184 -2.05 -25.17 0.45
CA SER A 184 -2.46 -26.56 0.28
C SER A 184 -1.86 -27.15 -1.01
N LEU A 185 -1.42 -28.42 -0.96
CA LEU A 185 -0.95 -29.14 -2.14
C LEU A 185 -2.04 -29.23 -3.22
N LYS A 186 -3.31 -29.28 -2.83
CA LYS A 186 -4.46 -29.25 -3.74
C LYS A 186 -4.53 -27.94 -4.52
N ASP A 187 -4.33 -26.79 -3.85
CA ASP A 187 -4.35 -25.49 -4.51
C ASP A 187 -3.15 -25.31 -5.45
N LEU A 188 -1.98 -25.82 -5.06
CA LEU A 188 -0.80 -25.82 -5.91
C LEU A 188 -1.03 -26.65 -7.19
N LYS A 189 -1.59 -27.89 -7.05
CA LYS A 189 -1.94 -28.76 -8.17
C LYS A 189 -2.98 -28.10 -9.09
N ASN A 190 -4.01 -27.49 -8.53
CA ASN A 190 -5.03 -26.80 -9.29
C ASN A 190 -4.43 -25.62 -10.09
N LEU A 191 -3.56 -24.81 -9.48
CA LEU A 191 -2.90 -23.69 -10.13
C LEU A 191 -2.03 -24.18 -11.32
N THR A 192 -1.25 -25.23 -11.14
CA THR A 192 -0.44 -25.84 -12.19
C THR A 192 -1.33 -26.33 -13.35
N THR A 193 -2.43 -27.01 -13.05
CA THR A 193 -3.36 -27.51 -14.06
C THR A 193 -4.02 -26.38 -14.85
N VAL A 194 -4.45 -25.31 -14.17
CA VAL A 194 -5.02 -24.10 -14.85
C VAL A 194 -4.01 -23.48 -15.78
N SER A 195 -2.78 -23.24 -15.31
CA SER A 195 -1.72 -22.62 -16.09
C SER A 195 -1.35 -23.46 -17.33
N TYR A 196 -1.21 -24.75 -17.18
CA TYR A 196 -0.91 -25.65 -18.29
C TYR A 196 -2.04 -25.70 -19.33
N THR A 197 -3.30 -25.76 -18.88
CA THR A 197 -4.46 -25.78 -19.78
C THR A 197 -4.58 -24.48 -20.57
N HIS A 198 -4.26 -23.33 -19.94
CA HIS A 198 -4.26 -22.03 -20.61
C HIS A 198 -3.19 -21.95 -21.71
N LEU A 199 -1.96 -22.39 -21.42
CA LEU A 199 -0.85 -22.39 -22.40
C LEU A 199 -1.21 -23.24 -23.63
N ARG A 200 -1.73 -24.47 -23.44
CA ARG A 200 -2.16 -25.34 -24.54
C ARG A 200 -3.30 -24.76 -25.39
N ALA A 201 -4.22 -24.04 -24.78
CA ALA A 201 -5.31 -23.40 -25.53
C ALA A 201 -4.80 -22.32 -26.50
N HIS A 202 -3.65 -21.72 -26.26
CA HIS A 202 -3.01 -20.76 -27.17
C HIS A 202 -2.23 -21.42 -28.29
N GLU A 203 -1.71 -22.65 -28.10
CA GLU A 203 -1.00 -23.40 -29.13
C GLU A 203 -1.92 -23.95 -30.24
N THR A 204 -3.21 -24.10 -29.96
CA THR A 204 -4.19 -24.64 -30.92
C THR A 204 -4.92 -23.55 -31.74
N ASP A 205 -4.77 -22.26 -31.35
CA ASP A 205 -5.37 -21.11 -32.07
C ASP A 205 -4.34 -20.42 -33.00
N SER A 206 -3.13 -20.93 -33.12
CA SER A 206 -2.08 -20.50 -34.05
C SER A 206 -1.88 -21.54 -35.16
#